data_f1b499a887e166aa7a1c1a6a5dd09fb7
#
_entry.id   f1b499a887e166aa7a1c1a6a5dd09fb7
#
_cell.length_a   1.000
_cell.length_b   1.000
_cell.length_c   1.000
_cell.angle_alpha   90.00
_cell.angle_beta   90.00
_cell.angle_gamma   90.00
#
_symmetry.space_group_name_H-M   'P 1'
#
loop_
_entity.id
_entity.type
_entity.pdbx_description
1 polymer ?
#
loop_
_entity_poly.entity_id
_entity_poly.type
_entity_poly.pdbx_seq_one_letter_code
_entity_poly.pdbx_strand_id
1 'polypeptide(L)'
;MAFLPVDDQLELISRGTEEVIPLNDLRKKLEKSISDNKPLTVKLGCDPSRPDLHIGHGVVLQKLRDFQDLGHQAVLVIGDFTAMIGDPSERNKTRPQLTLEEAKVNAKSYIEQSKVLLDVKRLKVIFNSTWLNKMNFEDVIKLSSKYTVARMIERDDFTKRFESETAISMHEFLYPLALSLIHI
;
A
#
# COMPACT_ATOMS: atom_id res chain seq x y z
N MET A 1 16.47 20.94 -5.49
CA MET A 1 16.35 21.31 -4.06
C MET A 1 17.45 20.58 -3.29
N ALA A 2 18.10 21.23 -2.33
CA ALA A 2 19.02 20.52 -1.46
C ALA A 2 18.21 19.71 -0.44
N PHE A 3 18.54 18.42 -0.28
CA PHE A 3 17.93 17.61 0.77
C PHE A 3 18.45 18.04 2.14
N LEU A 4 17.63 17.88 3.17
CA LEU A 4 18.07 18.01 4.56
C LEU A 4 19.13 16.94 4.90
N PRO A 5 19.99 17.17 5.93
CA PRO A 5 20.88 16.12 6.47
C PRO A 5 20.11 14.85 6.82
N VAL A 6 20.79 13.70 6.73
CA VAL A 6 20.15 12.39 6.96
C VAL A 6 19.51 12.29 8.34
N ASP A 7 20.19 12.78 9.38
CA ASP A 7 19.67 12.71 10.75
C ASP A 7 18.42 13.56 10.94
N ASP A 8 18.37 14.75 10.35
CA ASP A 8 17.20 15.62 10.39
C ASP A 8 15.98 14.97 9.65
N GLN A 9 16.28 14.32 8.51
CA GLN A 9 15.24 13.57 7.80
C GLN A 9 14.71 12.39 8.62
N LEU A 10 15.60 11.62 9.25
CA LEU A 10 15.22 10.48 10.09
C LEU A 10 14.41 10.91 11.31
N GLU A 11 14.76 12.03 11.95
CA GLU A 11 13.99 12.59 13.05
C GLU A 11 12.55 12.90 12.62
N LEU A 12 12.38 13.62 11.51
CA LEU A 12 11.06 13.98 10.97
C LEU A 12 10.25 12.74 10.54
N ILE A 13 10.89 11.77 9.88
CA ILE A 13 10.23 10.53 9.44
C ILE A 13 9.81 9.68 10.62
N SER A 14 10.63 9.58 11.66
CA SER A 14 10.34 8.76 12.84
C SER A 14 9.29 9.38 13.76
N ARG A 15 9.05 10.67 13.67
CA ARG A 15 8.06 11.34 14.52
C ARG A 15 6.65 10.81 14.22
N GLY A 16 5.97 10.31 15.28
CA GLY A 16 4.61 9.77 15.17
C GLY A 16 4.54 8.38 14.51
N THR A 17 5.68 7.68 14.39
CA THR A 17 5.72 6.26 14.06
C THR A 17 6.00 5.46 15.34
N GLU A 18 5.47 4.25 15.42
CA GLU A 18 5.82 3.31 16.48
C GLU A 18 7.20 2.72 16.23
N GLU A 19 7.47 2.35 14.96
CA GLU A 19 8.73 1.77 14.54
C GLU A 19 9.02 2.07 13.06
N VAL A 20 10.31 2.11 12.72
CA VAL A 20 10.80 2.18 11.33
C VAL A 20 11.64 0.94 11.03
N ILE A 21 11.15 0.07 10.14
CA ILE A 21 11.74 -1.25 9.87
C ILE A 21 12.19 -1.37 8.41
N PRO A 22 13.48 -1.66 8.15
CA PRO A 22 14.64 -1.51 9.05
C PRO A 22 15.18 -0.06 8.99
N LEU A 23 15.39 0.54 10.15
CA LEU A 23 15.88 1.92 10.24
C LEU A 23 17.23 2.12 9.53
N ASN A 24 18.15 1.15 9.68
CA ASN A 24 19.47 1.22 9.05
C ASN A 24 19.40 1.21 7.52
N ASP A 25 18.45 0.51 6.95
CA ASP A 25 18.27 0.49 5.48
C ASP A 25 17.68 1.81 4.98
N LEU A 26 16.76 2.39 5.74
CA LEU A 26 16.25 3.73 5.43
C LEU A 26 17.39 4.76 5.46
N ARG A 27 18.24 4.73 6.49
CA ARG A 27 19.43 5.59 6.60
C ARG A 27 20.28 5.50 5.33
N LYS A 28 20.68 4.30 4.94
CA LYS A 28 21.51 4.06 3.74
C LYS A 28 20.83 4.58 2.47
N LYS A 29 19.50 4.41 2.35
CA LYS A 29 18.73 4.94 1.21
C LYS A 29 18.74 6.47 1.19
N LEU A 30 18.62 7.13 2.33
CA LEU A 30 18.68 8.59 2.44
C LEU A 30 20.07 9.11 2.09
N GLU A 31 21.15 8.48 2.63
CA GLU A 31 22.54 8.79 2.30
C GLU A 31 22.76 8.71 0.79
N LYS A 32 22.30 7.62 0.17
CA LYS A 32 22.40 7.42 -1.28
C LYS A 32 21.57 8.45 -2.04
N SER A 33 20.37 8.78 -1.59
CA SER A 33 19.50 9.78 -2.19
C SER A 33 20.17 11.16 -2.24
N ILE A 34 20.85 11.53 -1.15
CA ILE A 34 21.60 12.80 -1.07
C ILE A 34 22.81 12.76 -2.00
N SER A 35 23.63 11.69 -1.94
CA SER A 35 24.85 11.58 -2.77
C SER A 35 24.55 11.60 -4.26
N ASP A 36 23.49 10.92 -4.67
CA ASP A 36 23.09 10.83 -6.07
C ASP A 36 22.22 12.03 -6.51
N ASN A 37 21.86 12.91 -5.58
CA ASN A 37 20.89 14.01 -5.75
C ASN A 37 19.57 13.51 -6.39
N LYS A 38 19.11 12.35 -5.95
CA LYS A 38 17.93 11.68 -6.49
C LYS A 38 16.92 11.37 -5.37
N PRO A 39 15.67 11.86 -5.47
CA PRO A 39 14.66 11.61 -4.44
C PRO A 39 14.34 10.12 -4.32
N LEU A 40 14.01 9.68 -3.10
CA LEU A 40 13.42 8.36 -2.89
C LEU A 40 12.01 8.33 -3.47
N THR A 41 11.58 7.16 -3.94
CA THR A 41 10.18 6.88 -4.23
C THR A 41 9.54 6.26 -3.00
N VAL A 42 8.55 6.94 -2.43
CA VAL A 42 7.84 6.51 -1.22
C VAL A 42 6.40 6.21 -1.58
N LYS A 43 5.97 4.98 -1.38
CA LYS A 43 4.63 4.56 -1.77
C LYS A 43 3.72 4.33 -0.57
N LEU A 44 2.45 4.65 -0.75
CA LEU A 44 1.34 4.23 0.09
C LEU A 44 0.30 3.55 -0.79
N GLY A 45 -0.10 2.32 -0.42
CA GLY A 45 -1.19 1.59 -1.07
C GLY A 45 -2.48 1.75 -0.28
N CYS A 46 -3.60 1.94 -0.96
CA CYS A 46 -4.91 1.89 -0.35
C CYS A 46 -5.95 1.32 -1.32
N ASP A 47 -6.83 0.47 -0.81
CA ASP A 47 -7.98 -0.04 -1.55
C ASP A 47 -9.16 0.91 -1.36
N PRO A 48 -9.80 1.37 -2.44
CA PRO A 48 -10.93 2.29 -2.39
C PRO A 48 -12.22 1.53 -2.04
N SER A 49 -12.22 0.85 -0.90
CA SER A 49 -13.32 -0.01 -0.46
C SER A 49 -14.59 0.75 -0.04
N ARG A 50 -14.48 2.05 0.21
CA ARG A 50 -15.57 2.98 0.53
C ARG A 50 -15.29 4.33 -0.12
N PRO A 51 -16.30 5.19 -0.35
CA PRO A 51 -16.08 6.48 -1.02
C PRO A 51 -15.33 7.51 -0.15
N ASP A 52 -15.31 7.36 1.17
CA ASP A 52 -14.82 8.37 2.09
C ASP A 52 -13.56 7.95 2.85
N LEU A 53 -12.63 8.91 2.97
CA LEU A 53 -11.51 8.83 3.89
C LEU A 53 -11.96 9.25 5.30
N HIS A 54 -11.34 8.67 6.31
CA HIS A 54 -11.54 9.05 7.71
C HIS A 54 -10.20 9.44 8.34
N ILE A 55 -10.24 9.94 9.59
CA ILE A 55 -9.06 10.44 10.29
C ILE A 55 -7.90 9.43 10.36
N GLY A 56 -8.20 8.12 10.43
CA GLY A 56 -7.19 7.07 10.41
C GLY A 56 -6.38 7.03 9.11
N HIS A 57 -7.01 7.28 7.96
CA HIS A 57 -6.29 7.47 6.70
C HIS A 57 -5.42 8.74 6.73
N GLY A 58 -5.89 9.79 7.41
CA GLY A 58 -5.16 11.05 7.57
C GLY A 58 -3.78 10.86 8.20
N VAL A 59 -3.64 9.93 9.16
CA VAL A 59 -2.36 9.65 9.81
C VAL A 59 -1.30 9.17 8.83
N VAL A 60 -1.66 8.17 7.99
CA VAL A 60 -0.70 7.64 7.00
C VAL A 60 -0.48 8.59 5.81
N LEU A 61 -1.52 9.34 5.41
CA LEU A 61 -1.38 10.39 4.40
C LEU A 61 -0.46 11.51 4.88
N GLN A 62 -0.55 11.91 6.16
CA GLN A 62 0.37 12.87 6.74
C GLN A 62 1.81 12.37 6.69
N LYS A 63 2.06 11.09 6.96
CA LYS A 63 3.40 10.51 6.83
C LYS A 63 3.91 10.57 5.38
N LEU A 64 3.05 10.31 4.41
CA LEU A 64 3.40 10.47 3.00
C LEU A 64 3.69 11.93 2.65
N ARG A 65 2.97 12.87 3.27
CA ARG A 65 3.21 14.31 3.15
C ARG A 65 4.58 14.71 3.72
N ASP A 66 4.97 14.17 4.89
CA ASP A 66 6.29 14.44 5.48
C ASP A 66 7.42 14.12 4.49
N PHE A 67 7.30 13.00 3.76
CA PHE A 67 8.26 12.66 2.69
C PHE A 67 8.20 13.63 1.50
N GLN A 68 7.03 14.15 1.13
CA GLN A 68 6.94 15.19 0.09
C GLN A 68 7.66 16.46 0.52
N ASP A 69 7.49 16.86 1.77
CA ASP A 69 8.11 18.08 2.31
C ASP A 69 9.62 17.96 2.42
N LEU A 70 10.14 16.74 2.63
CA LEU A 70 11.56 16.41 2.56
C LEU A 70 12.10 16.35 1.12
N GLY A 71 11.28 16.54 0.11
CA GLY A 71 11.69 16.54 -1.30
C GLY A 71 11.64 15.17 -2.00
N HIS A 72 11.08 14.15 -1.36
CA HIS A 72 10.93 12.83 -1.94
C HIS A 72 9.68 12.70 -2.80
N GLN A 73 9.68 11.71 -3.72
CA GLN A 73 8.56 11.44 -4.61
C GLN A 73 7.52 10.58 -3.91
N ALA A 74 6.38 11.16 -3.56
CA ALA A 74 5.24 10.42 -3.05
C ALA A 74 4.47 9.72 -4.18
N VAL A 75 4.10 8.47 -3.94
CA VAL A 75 3.30 7.65 -4.86
C VAL A 75 2.11 7.06 -4.10
N LEU A 76 0.91 7.40 -4.52
CA LEU A 76 -0.32 6.80 -4.03
C LEU A 76 -0.73 5.67 -4.98
N VAL A 77 -0.70 4.44 -4.48
CA VAL A 77 -1.12 3.24 -5.22
C VAL A 77 -2.57 2.96 -4.89
N ILE A 78 -3.44 3.12 -5.84
CA ILE A 78 -4.86 2.78 -5.69
C ILE A 78 -5.04 1.31 -6.03
N GLY A 79 -5.56 0.55 -5.06
CA GLY A 79 -5.84 -0.87 -5.17
C GLY A 79 -7.21 -1.13 -5.81
N ASP A 80 -7.44 -0.64 -7.04
CA ASP A 80 -8.70 -0.84 -7.73
C ASP A 80 -8.91 -2.31 -8.14
N PHE A 81 -7.84 -3.04 -8.46
CA PHE A 81 -7.93 -4.48 -8.71
C PHE A 81 -8.05 -5.28 -7.41
N THR A 82 -7.24 -4.94 -6.39
CA THR A 82 -7.28 -5.67 -5.10
C THR A 82 -8.60 -5.46 -4.36
N ALA A 83 -9.26 -4.33 -4.54
CA ALA A 83 -10.62 -4.10 -4.02
C ALA A 83 -11.67 -5.09 -4.58
N MET A 84 -11.47 -5.62 -5.79
CA MET A 84 -12.32 -6.67 -6.35
C MET A 84 -12.12 -8.02 -5.65
N ILE A 85 -10.93 -8.29 -5.13
CA ILE A 85 -10.66 -9.52 -4.36
C ILE A 85 -11.31 -9.37 -2.97
N GLY A 86 -11.19 -8.21 -2.35
CA GLY A 86 -11.59 -7.92 -0.98
C GLY A 86 -10.49 -8.24 0.02
N ASP A 87 -10.21 -7.29 0.91
CA ASP A 87 -9.21 -7.42 1.96
C ASP A 87 -9.67 -8.43 3.03
N PRO A 88 -8.94 -9.54 3.25
CA PRO A 88 -9.32 -10.55 4.24
C PRO A 88 -9.01 -10.16 5.69
N SER A 89 -8.35 -9.02 5.94
CA SER A 89 -7.85 -8.64 7.26
C SER A 89 -8.94 -8.16 8.24
N GLU A 90 -10.17 -7.97 7.81
CA GLU A 90 -11.29 -7.68 8.72
C GLU A 90 -11.71 -8.94 9.51
N ARG A 91 -11.84 -8.77 10.81
CA ARG A 91 -11.91 -9.86 11.82
C ARG A 91 -13.01 -10.90 11.63
N ASN A 92 -14.07 -10.63 10.88
CA ASN A 92 -15.24 -11.53 10.82
C ASN A 92 -15.81 -11.80 9.42
N LYS A 93 -15.44 -11.03 8.40
CA LYS A 93 -15.93 -11.20 7.02
C LYS A 93 -14.97 -10.53 6.05
N THR A 94 -14.71 -11.18 4.92
CA THR A 94 -14.09 -10.52 3.77
C THR A 94 -14.91 -9.30 3.38
N ARG A 95 -14.25 -8.18 3.07
CA ARG A 95 -14.95 -6.99 2.54
C ARG A 95 -15.76 -7.39 1.30
N PRO A 96 -16.94 -6.78 1.09
CA PRO A 96 -17.70 -7.01 -0.12
C PRO A 96 -16.81 -6.74 -1.34
N GLN A 97 -16.87 -7.66 -2.29
CA GLN A 97 -16.19 -7.49 -3.56
C GLN A 97 -16.82 -6.31 -4.31
N LEU A 98 -15.97 -5.41 -4.78
CA LEU A 98 -16.39 -4.30 -5.63
C LEU A 98 -16.20 -4.68 -7.10
N THR A 99 -17.03 -4.14 -7.97
CA THR A 99 -16.71 -4.11 -9.39
C THR A 99 -15.56 -3.13 -9.64
N LEU A 100 -14.83 -3.32 -10.74
CA LEU A 100 -13.75 -2.41 -11.13
C LEU A 100 -14.27 -0.97 -11.31
N GLU A 101 -15.50 -0.80 -11.79
CA GLU A 101 -16.09 0.53 -11.98
C GLU A 101 -16.41 1.19 -10.64
N GLU A 102 -16.98 0.48 -9.67
CA GLU A 102 -17.19 0.99 -8.31
C GLU A 102 -15.86 1.38 -7.64
N ALA A 103 -14.84 0.53 -7.76
CA ALA A 103 -13.51 0.82 -7.24
C ALA A 103 -12.90 2.09 -7.88
N LYS A 104 -13.09 2.31 -9.18
CA LYS A 104 -12.64 3.53 -9.87
C LYS A 104 -13.40 4.78 -9.42
N VAL A 105 -14.71 4.67 -9.19
CA VAL A 105 -15.51 5.80 -8.66
C VAL A 105 -15.02 6.19 -7.28
N ASN A 106 -14.87 5.22 -6.38
CA ASN A 106 -14.36 5.46 -5.03
C ASN A 106 -12.92 6.02 -5.06
N ALA A 107 -12.08 5.53 -5.98
CA ALA A 107 -10.71 6.02 -6.15
C ALA A 107 -10.64 7.53 -6.47
N LYS A 108 -11.57 8.03 -7.30
CA LYS A 108 -11.65 9.48 -7.59
C LYS A 108 -11.91 10.27 -6.31
N SER A 109 -12.82 9.80 -5.47
CA SER A 109 -13.12 10.44 -4.18
C SER A 109 -11.89 10.43 -3.26
N TYR A 110 -11.16 9.31 -3.17
CA TYR A 110 -9.93 9.19 -2.38
C TYR A 110 -8.86 10.20 -2.81
N ILE A 111 -8.65 10.31 -4.12
CA ILE A 111 -7.68 11.27 -4.68
C ILE A 111 -8.10 12.71 -4.35
N GLU A 112 -9.38 13.06 -4.52
CA GLU A 112 -9.87 14.39 -4.20
C GLU A 112 -9.73 14.72 -2.71
N GLN A 113 -10.11 13.80 -1.83
CA GLN A 113 -10.00 14.00 -0.38
C GLN A 113 -8.54 14.04 0.10
N SER A 114 -7.65 13.27 -0.54
CA SER A 114 -6.22 13.30 -0.19
C SER A 114 -5.54 14.65 -0.43
N LYS A 115 -6.12 15.51 -1.30
CA LYS A 115 -5.61 16.87 -1.57
C LYS A 115 -5.58 17.78 -0.34
N VAL A 116 -6.36 17.47 0.66
CA VAL A 116 -6.37 18.23 1.94
C VAL A 116 -5.01 18.13 2.65
N LEU A 117 -4.33 16.98 2.51
CA LEU A 117 -3.05 16.71 3.16
C LEU A 117 -1.88 16.70 2.19
N LEU A 118 -2.05 16.14 0.99
CA LEU A 118 -0.97 15.92 0.04
C LEU A 118 -0.84 17.08 -0.97
N ASP A 119 0.38 17.38 -1.37
CA ASP A 119 0.64 18.23 -2.52
C ASP A 119 0.42 17.42 -3.80
N VAL A 120 -0.75 17.62 -4.41
CA VAL A 120 -1.15 16.86 -5.62
C VAL A 120 -0.29 17.15 -6.84
N LYS A 121 0.39 18.30 -6.91
CA LYS A 121 1.31 18.61 -8.01
C LYS A 121 2.57 17.75 -7.96
N ARG A 122 2.92 17.26 -6.78
CA ARG A 122 4.08 16.38 -6.51
C ARG A 122 3.67 14.94 -6.17
N LEU A 123 2.37 14.61 -6.30
CA LEU A 123 1.85 13.28 -6.04
C LEU A 123 1.77 12.50 -7.36
N LYS A 124 2.39 11.34 -7.40
CA LYS A 124 2.13 10.36 -8.47
C LYS A 124 1.02 9.42 -8.01
N VAL A 125 -0.05 9.32 -8.78
CA VAL A 125 -1.13 8.34 -8.53
C VAL A 125 -1.04 7.24 -9.56
N ILE A 126 -1.08 5.99 -9.11
CA ILE A 126 -1.06 4.81 -9.98
C ILE A 126 -2.13 3.81 -9.51
N PHE A 127 -2.65 3.03 -10.45
CA PHE A 127 -3.66 2.00 -10.19
C PHE A 127 -3.04 0.63 -10.35
N ASN A 128 -3.28 -0.28 -9.40
CA ASN A 128 -2.68 -1.60 -9.47
C ASN A 128 -3.30 -2.48 -10.57
N SER A 129 -4.48 -2.14 -11.08
CA SER A 129 -5.04 -2.75 -12.29
C SER A 129 -4.14 -2.58 -13.52
N THR A 130 -3.26 -1.58 -13.56
CA THR A 130 -2.36 -1.35 -14.71
C THR A 130 -1.38 -2.50 -14.95
N TRP A 131 -1.07 -3.27 -13.94
CA TRP A 131 -0.25 -4.49 -14.05
C TRP A 131 -1.03 -5.77 -13.74
N LEU A 132 -1.92 -5.78 -12.75
CA LEU A 132 -2.64 -6.98 -12.38
C LEU A 132 -3.62 -7.45 -13.47
N ASN A 133 -4.29 -6.53 -14.18
CA ASN A 133 -5.16 -6.89 -15.31
C ASN A 133 -4.42 -7.52 -16.51
N LYS A 134 -3.10 -7.38 -16.57
CA LYS A 134 -2.29 -7.96 -17.65
C LYS A 134 -1.88 -9.40 -17.37
N MET A 135 -2.03 -9.83 -16.12
CA MET A 135 -1.70 -11.20 -15.73
C MET A 135 -2.72 -12.16 -16.33
N ASN A 136 -2.22 -13.16 -17.01
CA ASN A 136 -3.04 -14.29 -17.46
C ASN A 136 -3.06 -15.40 -16.39
N PHE A 137 -3.83 -16.45 -16.63
CA PHE A 137 -3.98 -17.54 -15.67
C PHE A 137 -2.66 -18.28 -15.37
N GLU A 138 -1.78 -18.40 -16.36
CA GLU A 138 -0.44 -18.98 -16.17
C GLU A 138 0.42 -18.16 -15.20
N ASP A 139 0.34 -16.82 -15.30
CA ASP A 139 1.04 -15.92 -14.39
C ASP A 139 0.53 -16.05 -12.96
N VAL A 140 -0.78 -16.22 -12.79
CA VAL A 140 -1.39 -16.46 -11.46
C VAL A 140 -0.91 -17.78 -10.87
N ILE A 141 -0.83 -18.87 -11.67
CA ILE A 141 -0.29 -20.14 -11.23
C ILE A 141 1.18 -20.00 -10.81
N LYS A 142 2.01 -19.33 -11.63
CA LYS A 142 3.42 -19.08 -11.32
C LYS A 142 3.59 -18.24 -10.04
N LEU A 143 2.73 -17.25 -9.82
CA LEU A 143 2.74 -16.46 -8.60
C LEU A 143 2.37 -17.31 -7.37
N SER A 144 1.27 -18.04 -7.47
CA SER A 144 0.76 -18.89 -6.38
C SER A 144 1.73 -20.02 -6.00
N SER A 145 2.49 -20.56 -6.96
CA SER A 145 3.48 -21.61 -6.69
C SER A 145 4.68 -21.17 -5.83
N LYS A 146 4.88 -19.85 -5.66
CA LYS A 146 5.96 -19.30 -4.83
C LYS A 146 5.64 -19.25 -3.34
N TYR A 147 4.42 -19.58 -2.97
CA TYR A 147 3.96 -19.50 -1.60
C TYR A 147 3.13 -20.74 -1.23
N THR A 148 3.29 -21.26 -0.02
CA THR A 148 2.54 -22.42 0.42
C THR A 148 1.30 -22.06 1.22
N VAL A 149 0.27 -22.91 1.21
CA VAL A 149 -0.94 -22.73 2.04
C VAL A 149 -0.57 -22.67 3.52
N ALA A 150 0.36 -23.50 3.99
CA ALA A 150 0.82 -23.50 5.39
C ALA A 150 1.35 -22.11 5.79
N ARG A 151 2.21 -21.52 4.94
CA ARG A 151 2.73 -20.17 5.17
C ARG A 151 1.66 -19.07 5.07
N MET A 152 0.66 -19.25 4.20
CA MET A 152 -0.43 -18.32 4.07
C MET A 152 -1.30 -18.28 5.33
N ILE A 153 -1.55 -19.45 5.93
CA ILE A 153 -2.36 -19.60 7.16
C ILE A 153 -1.65 -19.01 8.38
N GLU A 154 -0.31 -18.87 8.39
CA GLU A 154 0.44 -18.21 9.48
C GLU A 154 0.15 -16.71 9.62
N ARG A 155 -0.50 -16.08 8.65
CA ARG A 155 -0.91 -14.68 8.77
C ARG A 155 -2.03 -14.56 9.81
N ASP A 156 -1.94 -13.56 10.68
CA ASP A 156 -2.88 -13.33 11.79
C ASP A 156 -4.36 -13.35 11.38
N ASP A 157 -4.67 -12.79 10.21
CA ASP A 157 -6.01 -12.73 9.66
C ASP A 157 -6.54 -14.13 9.28
N PHE A 158 -5.71 -14.98 8.69
CA PHE A 158 -6.08 -16.35 8.34
C PHE A 158 -5.97 -17.30 9.54
N THR A 159 -4.94 -17.17 10.37
CA THR A 159 -4.76 -18.01 11.58
C THR A 159 -6.02 -17.98 12.46
N LYS A 160 -6.51 -16.78 12.80
CA LYS A 160 -7.69 -16.61 13.67
C LYS A 160 -8.95 -17.23 13.08
N ARG A 161 -9.14 -17.10 11.77
CA ARG A 161 -10.31 -17.69 11.08
C ARG A 161 -10.19 -19.19 10.94
N PHE A 162 -8.99 -19.71 10.70
CA PHE A 162 -8.71 -21.14 10.62
C PHE A 162 -8.94 -21.83 11.98
N GLU A 163 -8.43 -21.25 13.07
CA GLU A 163 -8.61 -21.77 14.44
C GLU A 163 -10.07 -21.70 14.91
N SER A 164 -10.84 -20.70 14.46
CA SER A 164 -12.26 -20.55 14.77
C SER A 164 -13.19 -21.27 13.80
N GLU A 165 -12.66 -22.10 12.91
CA GLU A 165 -13.40 -22.81 11.86
C GLU A 165 -14.25 -21.89 10.97
N THR A 166 -13.89 -20.60 10.90
CA THR A 166 -14.53 -19.62 10.02
C THR A 166 -14.06 -19.82 8.58
N ALA A 167 -15.00 -19.91 7.64
CA ALA A 167 -14.70 -20.19 6.24
C ALA A 167 -13.70 -19.18 5.64
N ILE A 168 -12.70 -19.68 4.92
CA ILE A 168 -11.74 -18.91 4.14
C ILE A 168 -11.90 -19.31 2.67
N SER A 169 -12.26 -18.36 1.83
CA SER A 169 -12.44 -18.64 0.40
C SER A 169 -11.11 -18.59 -0.35
N MET A 170 -10.94 -19.43 -1.37
CA MET A 170 -9.69 -19.54 -2.13
C MET A 170 -9.20 -18.23 -2.75
N HIS A 171 -10.11 -17.35 -3.20
CA HIS A 171 -9.73 -16.06 -3.77
C HIS A 171 -9.06 -15.13 -2.75
N GLU A 172 -9.37 -15.28 -1.45
CA GLU A 172 -8.80 -14.44 -0.39
C GLU A 172 -7.28 -14.64 -0.28
N PHE A 173 -6.77 -15.84 -0.57
CA PHE A 173 -5.32 -16.10 -0.62
C PHE A 173 -4.62 -15.35 -1.75
N LEU A 174 -5.35 -14.94 -2.79
CA LEU A 174 -4.77 -14.15 -3.88
C LEU A 174 -4.53 -12.68 -3.49
N TYR A 175 -5.24 -12.17 -2.47
CA TYR A 175 -5.11 -10.77 -2.04
C TYR A 175 -3.68 -10.43 -1.58
N PRO A 176 -3.07 -11.11 -0.58
CA PRO A 176 -1.69 -10.83 -0.17
C PRO A 176 -0.67 -11.10 -1.28
N LEU A 177 -0.94 -12.06 -2.16
CA LEU A 177 -0.07 -12.31 -3.32
C LEU A 177 -0.12 -11.16 -4.31
N ALA A 178 -1.30 -10.64 -4.62
CA ALA A 178 -1.49 -9.47 -5.49
C ALA A 178 -0.83 -8.21 -4.89
N LEU A 179 -0.94 -8.00 -3.56
CA LEU A 179 -0.28 -6.90 -2.86
C LEU A 179 1.25 -6.99 -2.93
N SER A 180 1.84 -8.18 -3.06
CA SER A 180 3.28 -8.35 -3.19
C SER A 180 3.85 -7.84 -4.53
N LEU A 181 2.99 -7.69 -5.55
CA LEU A 181 3.37 -7.25 -6.88
C LEU A 181 3.18 -5.73 -7.02
N ILE A 182 4.28 -5.00 -6.98
CA ILE A 182 4.27 -3.53 -7.13
C ILE A 182 5.19 -3.14 -8.27
N HIS A 183 4.63 -2.50 -9.30
CA HIS A 183 5.32 -2.02 -10.50
C HIS A 183 5.25 -0.49 -10.57
N ILE A 184 6.16 0.21 -9.86
CA ILE A 184 6.22 1.68 -9.78
C ILE A 184 7.57 2.25 -10.23
#